data_afd54ae4e35267c1517797e658946204
#
_entry.id   afd54ae4e35267c1517797e658946204
#
_cell.length_a   1.000
_cell.length_b   1.000
_cell.length_c   1.000
_cell.angle_alpha   90.00
_cell.angle_beta   90.00
_cell.angle_gamma   90.00
#
_symmetry.space_group_name_H-M   'P 1'
#
loop_
_entity.id
_entity.type
_entity.pdbx_description
1 polymer ?
#
loop_
_entity_poly.entity_id
_entity_poly.type
_entity_poly.pdbx_seq_one_letter_code
_entity_poly.pdbx_strand_id
1 'polypeptide(L)'
;MDEHIPKAVASGLRQRGVEAISCVDIGMLGKSDAEHLAWAFQKGYVIVTQDNDFLVLHAQGVEHAGIAFASQPRHIGELIRALMFIFEVLDAQDMVNHIEFI
;
A
#
# COMPACT_ATOMS: atom_id res chain seq x y z
N MET A 1 2.96 2.43 -3.55
CA MET A 1 2.03 3.29 -2.81
C MET A 1 1.21 4.11 -3.79
N ASP A 2 -0.05 4.31 -3.46
CA ASP A 2 -0.99 5.09 -4.24
C ASP A 2 -0.47 6.54 -4.45
N GLU A 3 -0.85 7.15 -5.57
CA GLU A 3 -0.43 8.51 -5.93
C GLU A 3 -0.86 9.58 -4.92
N HIS A 4 -1.91 9.31 -4.13
CA HIS A 4 -2.40 10.23 -3.10
C HIS A 4 -1.63 10.11 -1.78
N ILE A 5 -0.79 9.10 -1.63
CA ILE A 5 0.08 8.97 -0.45
C ILE A 5 1.33 9.80 -0.69
N PRO A 6 1.70 10.69 0.24
CA PRO A 6 2.89 11.54 0.06
C PRO A 6 4.15 10.71 -0.18
N LYS A 7 4.99 11.17 -1.11
CA LYS A 7 6.28 10.50 -1.41
C LYS A 7 7.18 10.36 -0.20
N ALA A 8 7.07 11.29 0.76
CA ALA A 8 7.86 11.24 1.99
C ALA A 8 7.59 9.97 2.81
N VAL A 9 6.42 9.35 2.66
CA VAL A 9 6.11 8.09 3.35
C VAL A 9 6.98 6.97 2.80
N ALA A 10 7.04 6.82 1.48
CA ALA A 10 7.89 5.81 0.85
C ALA A 10 9.36 6.06 1.19
N SER A 11 9.80 7.31 1.13
CA SER A 11 11.16 7.69 1.46
C SER A 11 11.52 7.35 2.91
N GLY A 12 10.62 7.65 3.84
CA GLY A 12 10.81 7.34 5.26
C GLY A 12 10.88 5.85 5.53
N LEU A 13 10.09 5.06 4.84
CA LEU A 13 10.13 3.60 4.95
C LEU A 13 11.44 3.05 4.41
N ARG A 14 11.91 3.55 3.27
CA ARG A 14 13.20 3.12 2.70
C ARG A 14 14.36 3.41 3.64
N GLN A 15 14.33 4.55 4.33
CA GLN A 15 15.35 4.90 5.32
C GLN A 15 15.38 3.93 6.49
N ARG A 16 14.27 3.24 6.75
CA ARG A 16 14.15 2.26 7.83
C ARG A 16 14.34 0.82 7.35
N GLY A 17 14.82 0.65 6.13
CA GLY A 17 15.13 -0.67 5.57
C GLY A 17 13.94 -1.39 4.95
N VAL A 18 12.80 -0.72 4.78
CA VAL A 18 11.63 -1.30 4.12
C VAL A 18 11.66 -0.94 2.65
N GLU A 19 11.48 -1.90 1.78
CA GLU A 19 11.37 -1.66 0.35
C GLU A 19 10.01 -1.01 0.06
N ALA A 20 10.02 0.25 -0.31
CA ALA A 20 8.82 1.02 -0.57
C ALA A 20 9.02 1.89 -1.80
N ILE A 21 8.02 1.91 -2.67
CA ILE A 21 8.04 2.68 -3.91
C ILE A 21 6.72 3.44 -4.07
N SER A 22 6.81 4.59 -4.73
CA SER A 22 5.66 5.38 -5.12
C SER A 22 5.29 5.03 -6.57
N CYS A 23 3.99 5.05 -6.92
CA CYS A 23 3.58 4.82 -8.30
C CYS A 23 4.15 5.86 -9.27
N VAL A 24 4.46 7.05 -8.78
CA VAL A 24 5.11 8.10 -9.57
C VAL A 24 6.52 7.67 -9.96
N ASP A 25 7.26 7.06 -9.04
CA ASP A 25 8.66 6.66 -9.25
C ASP A 25 8.80 5.52 -10.26
N ILE A 26 7.78 4.70 -10.42
CA ILE A 26 7.80 3.55 -11.34
C ILE A 26 7.01 3.79 -12.62
N GLY A 27 6.55 5.03 -12.82
CA GLY A 27 5.84 5.38 -14.06
C GLY A 27 4.43 4.82 -14.19
N MET A 28 3.81 4.45 -13.08
CA MET A 28 2.44 3.91 -13.08
C MET A 28 1.37 4.96 -12.80
N LEU A 29 1.76 6.23 -12.76
CA LEU A 29 0.82 7.33 -12.61
C LEU A 29 -0.17 7.31 -13.78
N GLY A 30 -1.47 7.41 -13.47
CA GLY A 30 -2.51 7.38 -14.50
C GLY A 30 -3.03 5.99 -14.85
N LYS A 31 -2.44 4.93 -14.30
CA LYS A 31 -2.98 3.57 -14.45
C LYS A 31 -4.21 3.40 -13.56
N SER A 32 -5.10 2.46 -13.94
CA SER A 32 -6.28 2.16 -13.14
C SER A 32 -5.89 1.49 -11.81
N ASP A 33 -6.80 1.52 -10.84
CA ASP A 33 -6.58 0.84 -9.56
C ASP A 33 -6.41 -0.68 -9.74
N ALA A 34 -7.19 -1.26 -10.66
CA ALA A 34 -7.06 -2.68 -10.97
C ALA A 34 -5.67 -3.02 -11.54
N GLU A 35 -5.13 -2.14 -12.39
CA GLU A 35 -3.78 -2.32 -12.95
C GLU A 35 -2.71 -2.20 -11.87
N HIS A 36 -2.84 -1.23 -10.95
CA HIS A 36 -1.93 -1.10 -9.81
C HIS A 36 -1.95 -2.33 -8.93
N LEU A 37 -3.14 -2.84 -8.65
CA LEU A 37 -3.31 -3.99 -7.78
C LEU A 37 -2.71 -5.26 -8.40
N ALA A 38 -2.94 -5.48 -9.70
CA ALA A 38 -2.37 -6.61 -10.43
C ALA A 38 -0.85 -6.55 -10.48
N TRP A 39 -0.29 -5.38 -10.76
CA TRP A 39 1.16 -5.19 -10.79
C TRP A 39 1.77 -5.47 -9.42
N ALA A 40 1.18 -4.92 -8.36
CA ALA A 40 1.65 -5.10 -7.00
C ALA A 40 1.59 -6.57 -6.58
N PHE A 41 0.54 -7.29 -6.99
CA PHE A 41 0.40 -8.71 -6.70
C PHE A 41 1.53 -9.52 -7.32
N GLN A 42 1.86 -9.25 -8.58
CA GLN A 42 2.97 -9.93 -9.27
C GLN A 42 4.30 -9.69 -8.56
N LYS A 43 4.50 -8.51 -8.01
CA LYS A 43 5.74 -8.14 -7.32
C LYS A 43 5.76 -8.53 -5.85
N GLY A 44 4.61 -8.94 -5.30
CA GLY A 44 4.49 -9.22 -3.88
C GLY A 44 4.43 -7.97 -3.01
N TYR A 45 3.97 -6.85 -3.54
CA TYR A 45 3.92 -5.57 -2.84
C TYR A 45 2.54 -5.30 -2.26
N VAL A 46 2.52 -4.83 -1.01
CA VAL A 46 1.32 -4.32 -0.37
C VAL A 46 1.01 -2.92 -0.92
N ILE A 47 -0.26 -2.68 -1.27
CA ILE A 47 -0.73 -1.36 -1.68
C ILE A 47 -1.09 -0.55 -0.45
N VAL A 48 -0.55 0.66 -0.35
CA VAL A 48 -0.94 1.65 0.67
C VAL A 48 -1.82 2.69 -0.01
N THR A 49 -3.03 2.89 0.47
CA THR A 49 -3.99 3.75 -0.21
C THR A 49 -4.98 4.40 0.76
N GLN A 50 -5.59 5.49 0.30
CA GLN A 50 -6.75 6.13 0.93
C GLN A 50 -8.02 5.98 0.08
N ASP A 51 -7.92 5.31 -1.06
CA ASP A 51 -8.98 5.24 -2.05
C ASP A 51 -9.88 4.03 -1.80
N ASN A 52 -11.17 4.28 -1.62
CA ASN A 52 -12.19 3.25 -1.42
C ASN A 52 -12.32 2.28 -2.61
N ASP A 53 -11.88 2.67 -3.79
CA ASP A 53 -11.97 1.80 -4.97
C ASP A 53 -11.18 0.51 -4.79
N PHE A 54 -10.09 0.53 -4.02
CA PHE A 54 -9.35 -0.70 -3.68
C PHE A 54 -10.15 -1.63 -2.77
N LEU A 55 -10.98 -1.07 -1.88
CA LEU A 55 -11.87 -1.87 -1.05
C LEU A 55 -12.95 -2.55 -1.89
N VAL A 56 -13.45 -1.86 -2.91
CA VAL A 56 -14.42 -2.42 -3.85
C VAL A 56 -13.81 -3.59 -4.61
N LEU A 57 -12.59 -3.43 -5.12
CA LEU A 57 -11.89 -4.52 -5.83
C LEU A 57 -11.68 -5.72 -4.92
N HIS A 58 -11.30 -5.51 -3.67
CA HIS A 58 -11.17 -6.58 -2.69
C HIS A 58 -12.50 -7.32 -2.49
N ALA A 59 -13.59 -6.57 -2.34
CA ALA A 59 -14.92 -7.14 -2.14
C ALA A 59 -15.38 -7.95 -3.36
N GLN A 60 -14.92 -7.60 -4.55
CA GLN A 60 -15.20 -8.31 -5.79
C GLN A 60 -14.37 -9.59 -5.95
N GLY A 61 -13.47 -9.89 -5.02
CA GLY A 61 -12.65 -11.08 -5.06
C GLY A 61 -11.35 -10.95 -5.85
N VAL A 62 -10.94 -9.73 -6.19
CA VAL A 62 -9.67 -9.50 -6.89
C VAL A 62 -8.52 -9.86 -5.96
N GLU A 63 -7.61 -10.73 -6.41
CA GLU A 63 -6.45 -11.15 -5.63
C GLU A 63 -5.43 -10.02 -5.50
N HIS A 64 -4.79 -9.93 -4.33
CA HIS A 64 -3.75 -8.95 -4.07
C HIS A 64 -2.79 -9.43 -2.98
N ALA A 65 -1.63 -8.81 -2.92
CA ALA A 65 -0.61 -9.13 -1.92
C ALA A 65 -0.85 -8.44 -0.57
N GLY A 66 -1.89 -7.63 -0.48
CA GLY A 66 -2.29 -6.92 0.73
C GLY A 66 -2.62 -5.46 0.45
N ILE A 67 -3.53 -4.93 1.24
CA ILE A 67 -3.92 -3.51 1.18
C ILE A 67 -3.81 -2.94 2.60
N ALA A 68 -3.04 -1.88 2.75
CA ALA A 68 -3.02 -1.07 3.97
C ALA A 68 -3.85 0.19 3.67
N PHE A 69 -5.02 0.26 4.26
CA PHE A 69 -5.99 1.31 3.97
C PHE A 69 -5.99 2.36 5.07
N ALA A 70 -5.62 3.59 4.69
CA ALA A 70 -5.66 4.73 5.59
C ALA A 70 -7.05 5.35 5.53
N SER A 71 -7.89 5.05 6.52
CA SER A 71 -9.30 5.47 6.55
C SER A 71 -9.48 6.94 6.90
N GLN A 72 -8.47 7.57 7.51
CA GLN A 72 -8.51 8.97 7.92
C GLN A 72 -7.20 9.67 7.60
N PRO A 73 -7.22 11.00 7.38
CA PRO A 73 -5.97 11.74 7.18
C PRO A 73 -5.04 11.57 8.38
N ARG A 74 -3.77 11.31 8.10
CA ARG A 74 -2.74 11.15 9.12
C ARG A 74 -1.51 11.97 8.74
N HIS A 75 -0.76 12.40 9.75
CA HIS A 75 0.55 12.98 9.51
C HIS A 75 1.50 11.93 8.95
N ILE A 76 2.47 12.38 8.16
CA ILE A 76 3.43 11.50 7.50
C ILE A 76 4.12 10.58 8.51
N GLY A 77 4.58 11.14 9.64
CA GLY A 77 5.25 10.35 10.68
C GLY A 77 4.36 9.28 11.32
N GLU A 78 3.08 9.59 11.51
CA GLU A 78 2.11 8.62 12.03
C GLU A 78 1.88 7.49 11.05
N LEU A 79 1.77 7.82 9.76
CA LEU A 79 1.56 6.84 8.71
C LEU A 79 2.77 5.91 8.59
N ILE A 80 3.99 6.47 8.63
CA ILE A 80 5.21 5.68 8.61
C ILE A 80 5.25 4.71 9.80
N ARG A 81 4.91 5.18 11.01
CA ARG A 81 4.90 4.32 12.20
C ARG A 81 3.90 3.19 12.09
N ALA A 82 2.70 3.48 11.56
CA ALA A 82 1.66 2.46 11.37
C ALA A 82 2.12 1.39 10.39
N LEU A 83 2.74 1.80 9.28
CA LEU A 83 3.24 0.88 8.27
C LEU A 83 4.42 0.05 8.78
N MET A 84 5.31 0.66 9.57
CA MET A 84 6.41 -0.07 10.20
C MET A 84 5.88 -1.13 11.17
N PHE A 85 4.82 -0.81 11.91
CA PHE A 85 4.19 -1.78 12.81
C PHE A 85 3.66 -2.98 12.04
N ILE A 86 2.98 -2.74 10.91
CA ILE A 86 2.49 -3.83 10.05
C ILE A 86 3.66 -4.68 9.54
N PHE A 87 4.72 -4.04 9.06
CA PHE A 87 5.90 -4.72 8.55
C PHE A 87 6.54 -5.63 9.61
N GLU A 88 6.56 -5.20 10.87
CA GLU A 88 7.18 -5.96 11.96
C GLU A 88 6.30 -7.09 12.49
N VAL A 89 4.97 -6.92 12.46
CA VAL A 89 4.02 -7.84 13.09
C VAL A 89 3.45 -8.86 12.12
N LEU A 90 3.18 -8.46 10.88
CA LEU A 90 2.59 -9.32 9.86
C LEU A 90 3.64 -9.69 8.82
N ASP A 91 3.66 -10.96 8.43
CA ASP A 91 4.51 -11.38 7.33
C ASP A 91 3.74 -11.28 5.99
N ALA A 92 4.45 -11.56 4.88
CA ALA A 92 3.87 -11.43 3.55
C ALA A 92 2.64 -12.33 3.35
N GLN A 93 2.64 -13.53 3.95
CA GLN A 93 1.52 -14.46 3.82
C GLN A 93 0.28 -13.97 4.55
N ASP A 94 0.46 -13.31 5.70
CA ASP A 94 -0.65 -12.75 6.47
C ASP A 94 -1.36 -11.63 5.68
N MET A 95 -0.63 -10.95 4.81
CA MET A 95 -1.17 -9.84 4.03
C MET A 95 -1.87 -10.26 2.73
N VAL A 96 -1.62 -11.47 2.22
CA VAL A 96 -2.26 -11.91 0.98
C VAL A 96 -3.78 -11.91 1.13
N ASN A 97 -4.45 -11.19 0.22
CA ASN A 97 -5.91 -11.04 0.19
C ASN A 97 -6.50 -10.46 1.50
N HIS A 98 -5.70 -9.70 2.23
CA HIS A 98 -6.08 -9.09 3.52
C HIS A 98 -6.02 -7.58 3.43
N ILE A 99 -6.95 -6.90 4.11
CA ILE A 99 -6.94 -5.45 4.29
C ILE A 99 -6.60 -5.13 5.74
N GLU A 100 -5.57 -4.32 5.94
CA GLU A 100 -5.24 -3.79 7.26
C GLU A 100 -5.60 -2.31 7.29
N PHE A 101 -6.48 -1.93 8.21
CA PHE A 101 -6.89 -0.54 8.38
C PHE A 101 -5.91 0.19 9.30
N ILE A 102 -5.41 1.31 8.84
CA ILE A 102 -4.42 2.08 9.57
C ILE A 102 -4.86 3.53 9.81
#